data_c428cfc8fa98a07d823609dae4917dc2
#
_entry.id   c428cfc8fa98a07d823609dae4917dc2
#
_cell.length_a   1.000
_cell.length_b   1.000
_cell.length_c   1.000
_cell.angle_alpha   90.00
_cell.angle_beta   90.00
_cell.angle_gamma   90.00
#
_symmetry.space_group_name_H-M   'P 1'
#
loop_
_entity.id
_entity.type
_entity.pdbx_description
1 polymer ?
#
loop_
_entity_poly.entity_id
_entity_poly.type
_entity_poly.pdbx_seq_one_letter_code
_entity_poly.pdbx_strand_id
1 'polypeptide(L)'
;MSLQAELDHEEQSLLEFPEVRSERAWSRSHIGNEALSADAGTEFVRARMPATQPQPTGKPRIVDPPDDHPDRDEGRESRHAGFPRRRPLALALALPLVLATAAGGYLYWDYARRFQSTDDAFIAARNFSMAPKVSGYITAVPVTDNQHVAAGDVIAHIDERDYRVALDQAKAQLAHDQALLEQAKTNLGRYQYLVQRNAIAQQQADDQRYLVSQTESTVALDQAKVDAAQLDLSHTTIRAAEPGRAVSLTAAVGQFAQAGTALTIFVPDEIWVTANFKETQLDAMRPGQPVTLAIDAYPDRNIGGHVASVQPGSGTAFSLLPAQNATGNYVKIVQRVPVKIVIDTPPADVALGPGMSVVPTVRIDPNPSLYERLRAWL
;
A
#
# COMPACT_ATOMS: atom_id res chain seq x y z
N MET A 1 21.33 56.21 24.63
CA MET A 1 20.08 56.15 23.91
C MET A 1 20.36 56.37 22.42
N SER A 2 21.12 55.52 21.76
CA SER A 2 21.39 55.68 20.32
C SER A 2 21.87 54.40 19.63
N LEU A 3 21.58 53.23 20.19
CA LEU A 3 21.91 51.93 19.59
C LEU A 3 20.69 51.05 19.32
N GLN A 4 19.49 51.52 19.70
CA GLN A 4 18.23 50.79 19.54
C GLN A 4 17.45 51.25 18.30
N ALA A 5 17.84 52.37 17.67
CA ALA A 5 17.14 52.92 16.50
C ALA A 5 17.73 52.46 15.15
N GLU A 6 18.87 51.79 15.16
CA GLU A 6 19.54 51.32 13.95
C GLU A 6 19.16 49.84 13.60
N LEU A 7 18.65 49.08 14.55
CA LEU A 7 18.22 47.70 14.35
C LEU A 7 16.79 47.55 13.81
N ASP A 8 15.93 48.57 14.02
CA ASP A 8 14.55 48.57 13.53
C ASP A 8 14.40 48.93 12.03
N HIS A 9 15.47 49.45 11.40
CA HIS A 9 15.45 49.81 9.98
C HIS A 9 15.94 48.71 9.02
N GLU A 10 16.64 47.69 9.53
CA GLU A 10 17.08 46.55 8.71
C GLU A 10 16.07 45.42 8.60
N GLU A 11 15.12 45.28 9.54
CA GLU A 11 14.09 44.25 9.48
C GLU A 11 12.88 44.55 8.56
N GLN A 12 12.70 45.83 8.15
CA GLN A 12 11.60 46.19 7.24
C GLN A 12 11.92 46.12 5.74
N SER A 13 13.16 45.83 5.37
CA SER A 13 13.59 45.77 3.95
C SER A 13 13.54 44.35 3.32
N LEU A 14 13.15 43.34 4.05
CA LEU A 14 13.16 41.94 3.60
C LEU A 14 11.78 41.34 3.28
N LEU A 15 10.72 42.14 3.22
CA LEU A 15 9.34 41.65 2.94
C LEU A 15 8.66 42.28 1.70
N GLU A 16 9.42 42.69 0.69
CA GLU A 16 8.84 43.02 -0.61
C GLU A 16 9.14 41.91 -1.63
N PHE A 17 8.20 40.95 -1.77
CA PHE A 17 8.14 40.05 -2.93
C PHE A 17 7.44 40.77 -4.09
N PRO A 18 8.03 40.82 -5.30
CA PRO A 18 7.36 41.40 -6.46
C PRO A 18 6.22 40.46 -6.94
N GLU A 19 5.00 40.99 -7.00
CA GLU A 19 3.87 40.38 -7.68
C GLU A 19 4.21 40.08 -9.16
N VAL A 20 4.26 38.79 -9.52
CA VAL A 20 4.34 38.35 -10.90
C VAL A 20 2.95 38.45 -11.52
N ARG A 21 2.69 39.53 -12.24
CA ARG A 21 1.57 39.70 -13.16
C ARG A 21 1.68 38.69 -14.30
N SER A 22 0.81 37.67 -14.32
CA SER A 22 0.61 36.79 -15.45
C SER A 22 -0.61 37.23 -16.27
N GLU A 23 -0.43 38.17 -17.17
CA GLU A 23 -1.31 38.34 -18.33
C GLU A 23 -0.54 37.93 -19.57
N ARG A 24 -0.85 36.76 -20.14
CA ARG A 24 -0.71 36.48 -21.55
C ARG A 24 -1.95 35.79 -22.08
N ALA A 25 -2.79 36.58 -22.66
CA ALA A 25 -3.84 36.18 -23.58
C ALA A 25 -3.24 35.38 -24.76
N TRP A 26 -3.73 34.18 -25.00
CA TRP A 26 -3.50 33.44 -26.23
C TRP A 26 -4.59 33.80 -27.21
N SER A 27 -4.21 34.59 -28.22
CA SER A 27 -5.02 34.89 -29.38
C SER A 27 -5.21 33.63 -30.23
N ARG A 28 -6.47 33.38 -30.59
CA ARG A 28 -6.86 32.46 -31.67
C ARG A 28 -6.33 33.00 -33.01
N SER A 29 -5.51 32.22 -33.70
CA SER A 29 -5.26 32.40 -35.12
C SER A 29 -5.92 31.27 -35.91
N HIS A 30 -6.77 31.67 -36.85
CA HIS A 30 -7.39 30.87 -37.90
C HIS A 30 -6.31 30.21 -38.77
N ILE A 31 -6.46 28.92 -39.09
CA ILE A 31 -5.99 28.31 -40.32
C ILE A 31 -7.07 27.34 -40.82
N GLY A 32 -7.66 27.61 -41.86
CA GLY A 32 -8.00 27.12 -43.16
C GLY A 32 -8.50 25.67 -43.25
N ASN A 33 -9.77 25.56 -43.68
CA ASN A 33 -10.36 24.42 -44.36
C ASN A 33 -9.60 24.11 -45.64
N GLU A 34 -9.16 22.88 -45.82
CA GLU A 34 -9.06 22.27 -47.14
C GLU A 34 -9.54 20.82 -47.10
N ALA A 35 -10.55 20.58 -47.92
CA ALA A 35 -11.18 19.29 -48.10
C ALA A 35 -10.31 18.37 -48.95
N LEU A 36 -10.20 17.10 -48.55
CA LEU A 36 -9.91 16.01 -49.48
C LEU A 36 -10.75 14.79 -49.11
N SER A 37 -11.67 14.52 -50.03
CA SER A 37 -12.52 13.34 -50.13
C SER A 37 -11.68 12.10 -50.45
N ALA A 38 -11.89 11.00 -49.68
CA ALA A 38 -11.72 9.65 -50.22
C ALA A 38 -12.57 8.66 -49.41
N ASP A 39 -13.54 8.21 -50.10
CA ASP A 39 -14.43 7.06 -50.03
C ASP A 39 -13.77 5.79 -49.51
N ALA A 40 -14.32 5.17 -48.45
CA ALA A 40 -14.29 3.73 -48.22
C ALA A 40 -15.34 3.36 -47.14
N GLY A 41 -16.41 2.77 -47.59
CA GLY A 41 -17.53 2.33 -46.78
C GLY A 41 -17.16 1.25 -45.75
N THR A 42 -17.73 1.39 -44.58
CA THR A 42 -18.05 0.27 -43.71
C THR A 42 -19.39 0.55 -43.02
N GLU A 43 -20.41 -0.13 -43.49
CA GLU A 43 -21.74 -0.22 -42.89
C GLU A 43 -21.64 -0.73 -41.45
N PHE A 44 -21.90 0.14 -40.48
CA PHE A 44 -22.31 -0.30 -39.15
C PHE A 44 -23.85 -0.43 -39.12
N VAL A 45 -24.30 -1.65 -39.20
CA VAL A 45 -25.68 -2.05 -38.98
C VAL A 45 -26.06 -1.69 -37.53
N ARG A 46 -26.81 -0.59 -37.38
CA ARG A 46 -27.54 -0.27 -36.16
C ARG A 46 -28.73 -1.22 -36.04
N ALA A 47 -28.59 -2.26 -35.20
CA ALA A 47 -29.75 -3.03 -34.76
C ALA A 47 -30.66 -2.13 -33.91
N ARG A 48 -31.80 -1.77 -34.51
CA ARG A 48 -32.92 -1.10 -33.85
C ARG A 48 -33.62 -2.11 -32.96
N MET A 49 -33.51 -1.97 -31.63
CA MET A 49 -34.42 -2.61 -30.69
C MET A 49 -35.80 -1.99 -30.81
N PRO A 50 -36.87 -2.77 -30.90
CA PRO A 50 -38.24 -2.24 -30.89
C PRO A 50 -38.63 -1.80 -29.48
N ALA A 51 -39.10 -0.56 -29.39
CA ALA A 51 -39.67 0.00 -28.17
C ALA A 51 -40.96 -0.76 -27.84
N THR A 52 -40.98 -1.44 -26.71
CA THR A 52 -42.20 -2.03 -26.14
C THR A 52 -43.05 -0.93 -25.55
N GLN A 53 -44.19 -0.64 -26.18
CA GLN A 53 -45.22 0.27 -25.68
C GLN A 53 -45.94 -0.38 -24.46
N PRO A 54 -46.22 0.37 -23.40
CA PRO A 54 -47.07 -0.13 -22.30
C PRO A 54 -48.54 -0.21 -22.75
N GLN A 55 -49.10 -1.39 -22.64
CA GLN A 55 -50.56 -1.59 -22.82
C GLN A 55 -51.36 -1.01 -21.65
N PRO A 56 -52.53 -0.40 -21.89
CA PRO A 56 -53.37 0.07 -20.82
C PRO A 56 -54.13 -1.08 -20.14
N THR A 57 -54.02 -1.11 -18.81
CA THR A 57 -54.77 -2.04 -17.96
C THR A 57 -56.26 -1.75 -18.03
N GLY A 58 -57.00 -2.56 -18.81
CA GLY A 58 -58.44 -2.61 -18.78
C GLY A 58 -58.92 -3.29 -17.49
N LYS A 59 -59.79 -2.62 -16.74
CA LYS A 59 -60.52 -3.20 -15.61
C LYS A 59 -61.40 -4.34 -16.10
N PRO A 60 -61.47 -5.49 -15.40
CA PRO A 60 -62.43 -6.53 -15.71
C PRO A 60 -63.86 -6.09 -15.36
N ARG A 61 -64.75 -6.19 -16.38
CA ARG A 61 -66.20 -5.94 -16.28
C ARG A 61 -66.80 -7.16 -15.61
N ILE A 62 -67.46 -6.93 -14.46
CA ILE A 62 -68.28 -7.91 -13.77
C ILE A 62 -69.53 -8.14 -14.66
N VAL A 63 -69.72 -9.36 -15.09
CA VAL A 63 -70.96 -9.80 -15.73
C VAL A 63 -71.64 -10.73 -14.74
N ASP A 64 -72.79 -10.33 -14.23
CA ASP A 64 -73.65 -11.17 -13.40
C ASP A 64 -74.25 -12.30 -14.24
N PRO A 65 -74.23 -13.54 -13.76
CA PRO A 65 -74.96 -14.64 -14.40
C PRO A 65 -76.44 -14.67 -13.95
N PRO A 66 -77.35 -15.13 -14.83
CA PRO A 66 -78.77 -15.18 -14.53
C PRO A 66 -79.08 -16.31 -13.55
N ASP A 67 -80.04 -16.00 -12.65
CA ASP A 67 -80.71 -16.94 -11.78
C ASP A 67 -81.37 -18.07 -12.57
N ASP A 68 -81.02 -19.29 -12.21
CA ASP A 68 -81.90 -20.44 -12.50
C ASP A 68 -81.77 -21.48 -11.35
N HIS A 69 -82.80 -21.52 -10.48
CA HIS A 69 -82.99 -22.61 -9.56
C HIS A 69 -83.73 -23.75 -10.26
N PRO A 70 -83.37 -25.04 -9.99
CA PRO A 70 -84.31 -25.74 -9.13
C PRO A 70 -83.62 -26.64 -8.07
N ASP A 71 -84.35 -26.71 -6.96
CA ASP A 71 -84.18 -27.60 -5.83
C ASP A 71 -83.76 -29.01 -6.18
N ARG A 72 -82.74 -29.49 -5.47
CA ARG A 72 -82.60 -30.90 -5.07
C ARG A 72 -81.82 -30.98 -3.75
N ASP A 73 -82.62 -31.25 -2.74
CA ASP A 73 -82.19 -31.96 -1.53
C ASP A 73 -81.46 -33.23 -1.88
N GLU A 74 -80.18 -33.33 -1.46
CA GLU A 74 -79.58 -34.64 -1.18
C GLU A 74 -78.38 -34.47 -0.24
N GLY A 75 -78.54 -34.96 0.96
CA GLY A 75 -77.56 -35.69 1.73
C GLY A 75 -76.22 -35.01 2.02
N ARG A 76 -76.22 -34.05 2.97
CA ARG A 76 -74.96 -33.54 3.57
C ARG A 76 -74.37 -34.60 4.48
N GLU A 77 -73.69 -35.60 3.92
CA GLU A 77 -72.76 -36.47 4.68
C GLU A 77 -71.56 -35.63 5.12
N SER A 78 -71.59 -35.22 6.38
CA SER A 78 -70.46 -34.67 7.09
C SER A 78 -69.37 -35.71 7.17
N ARG A 79 -68.45 -35.69 6.17
CA ARG A 79 -67.16 -36.36 6.32
C ARG A 79 -66.36 -35.62 7.38
N HIS A 80 -66.56 -36.00 8.64
CA HIS A 80 -65.62 -35.78 9.68
C HIS A 80 -64.31 -36.43 9.22
N ALA A 81 -63.35 -35.58 8.78
CA ALA A 81 -61.96 -35.99 8.60
C ALA A 81 -61.48 -36.43 9.99
N GLY A 82 -61.68 -37.73 10.26
CA GLY A 82 -61.16 -38.34 11.46
C GLY A 82 -59.64 -38.22 11.43
N PHE A 83 -59.13 -37.42 12.32
CA PHE A 83 -57.68 -37.47 12.63
C PHE A 83 -57.28 -38.94 12.83
N PRO A 84 -56.28 -39.43 12.14
CA PRO A 84 -55.85 -40.85 12.27
C PRO A 84 -55.27 -41.04 13.66
N ARG A 85 -56.08 -41.51 14.57
CA ARG A 85 -55.85 -41.67 16.00
C ARG A 85 -54.90 -42.84 16.36
N ARG A 86 -54.18 -43.44 15.38
CA ARG A 86 -53.39 -44.63 15.60
C ARG A 86 -52.05 -44.61 14.81
N ARG A 87 -51.16 -43.68 15.18
CA ARG A 87 -49.72 -43.89 14.90
C ARG A 87 -48.90 -43.40 16.08
N PRO A 88 -49.06 -43.97 17.28
CA PRO A 88 -48.20 -43.64 18.43
C PRO A 88 -46.72 -43.92 18.14
N LEU A 89 -46.44 -44.89 17.25
CA LEU A 89 -45.08 -45.20 16.79
C LEU A 89 -44.47 -44.07 15.91
N ALA A 90 -45.26 -43.44 15.08
CA ALA A 90 -44.78 -42.31 14.27
C ALA A 90 -44.51 -41.07 15.13
N LEU A 91 -45.33 -40.79 16.13
CA LEU A 91 -45.10 -39.72 17.12
C LEU A 91 -43.91 -40.05 18.04
N ALA A 92 -43.75 -41.32 18.45
CA ALA A 92 -42.61 -41.79 19.25
C ALA A 92 -41.28 -41.71 18.50
N LEU A 93 -41.27 -41.83 17.17
CA LEU A 93 -40.07 -41.61 16.32
C LEU A 93 -39.87 -40.15 15.90
N ALA A 94 -40.94 -39.41 15.69
CA ALA A 94 -40.86 -38.00 15.28
C ALA A 94 -40.29 -37.09 16.41
N LEU A 95 -40.69 -37.31 17.66
CA LEU A 95 -40.23 -36.50 18.79
C LEU A 95 -38.70 -36.57 19.00
N PRO A 96 -38.06 -37.76 19.09
CA PRO A 96 -36.59 -37.82 19.21
C PRO A 96 -35.86 -37.28 17.99
N LEU A 97 -36.42 -37.40 16.76
CA LEU A 97 -35.85 -36.83 15.56
C LEU A 97 -35.87 -35.30 15.61
N VAL A 98 -36.96 -34.68 16.04
CA VAL A 98 -37.08 -33.23 16.22
C VAL A 98 -36.14 -32.76 17.31
N LEU A 99 -36.01 -33.49 18.42
CA LEU A 99 -35.04 -33.14 19.49
C LEU A 99 -33.59 -33.27 19.00
N ALA A 100 -33.27 -34.29 18.22
CA ALA A 100 -31.93 -34.48 17.65
C ALA A 100 -31.56 -33.36 16.64
N THR A 101 -32.53 -32.99 15.77
CA THR A 101 -32.31 -31.86 14.82
C THR A 101 -32.19 -30.52 15.55
N ALA A 102 -33.00 -30.26 16.58
CA ALA A 102 -32.92 -29.06 17.42
C ALA A 102 -31.57 -28.99 18.16
N ALA A 103 -31.14 -30.11 18.78
CA ALA A 103 -29.86 -30.20 19.47
C ALA A 103 -28.68 -30.01 18.49
N GLY A 104 -28.73 -30.66 17.31
CA GLY A 104 -27.72 -30.47 16.26
C GLY A 104 -27.67 -29.04 15.73
N GLY A 105 -28.84 -28.42 15.51
CA GLY A 105 -28.94 -27.00 15.14
C GLY A 105 -28.38 -26.05 16.19
N TYR A 106 -28.65 -26.32 17.46
CA TYR A 106 -28.10 -25.53 18.57
C TYR A 106 -26.57 -25.65 18.68
N LEU A 107 -26.05 -26.89 18.57
CA LEU A 107 -24.61 -27.12 18.59
C LEU A 107 -23.88 -26.45 17.41
N TYR A 108 -24.49 -26.52 16.23
CA TYR A 108 -23.97 -25.82 15.05
C TYR A 108 -24.01 -24.30 15.22
N TRP A 109 -25.10 -23.76 15.74
CA TRP A 109 -25.23 -22.32 16.01
C TRP A 109 -24.22 -21.84 17.05
N ASP A 110 -24.03 -22.60 18.17
CA ASP A 110 -23.04 -22.29 19.18
C ASP A 110 -21.60 -22.32 18.63
N TYR A 111 -21.31 -23.24 17.70
CA TYR A 111 -20.04 -23.29 16.99
C TYR A 111 -19.88 -22.10 16.02
N ALA A 112 -20.85 -21.89 15.13
CA ALA A 112 -20.76 -20.91 14.07
C ALA A 112 -20.64 -19.45 14.57
N ARG A 113 -21.33 -19.10 15.65
CA ARG A 113 -21.25 -17.74 16.24
C ARG A 113 -19.89 -17.34 16.79
N ARG A 114 -18.97 -18.31 16.96
CA ARG A 114 -17.63 -18.07 17.50
C ARG A 114 -16.64 -17.66 16.43
N PHE A 115 -17.05 -17.68 15.17
CA PHE A 115 -16.22 -17.32 14.02
C PHE A 115 -16.80 -16.13 13.29
N GLN A 116 -15.92 -15.24 12.88
CA GLN A 116 -16.25 -14.15 11.96
C GLN A 116 -15.37 -14.26 10.72
N SER A 117 -15.99 -14.21 9.55
CA SER A 117 -15.28 -14.25 8.27
C SER A 117 -15.67 -13.10 7.37
N THR A 118 -14.81 -12.76 6.45
CA THR A 118 -15.07 -11.80 5.38
C THR A 118 -14.48 -12.33 4.07
N ASP A 119 -15.14 -12.03 2.98
CA ASP A 119 -14.69 -12.26 1.60
C ASP A 119 -13.93 -11.06 1.02
N ASP A 120 -13.93 -9.93 1.74
CA ASP A 120 -13.26 -8.72 1.33
C ASP A 120 -11.92 -8.62 2.08
N ALA A 121 -10.96 -9.44 1.65
CA ALA A 121 -9.61 -9.41 2.20
C ALA A 121 -8.58 -9.79 1.14
N PHE A 122 -7.40 -9.22 1.26
CA PHE A 122 -6.29 -9.41 0.35
C PHE A 122 -4.95 -9.39 1.08
N ILE A 123 -3.97 -10.05 0.48
CA ILE A 123 -2.58 -9.96 0.93
C ILE A 123 -2.05 -8.57 0.60
N ALA A 124 -1.42 -7.94 1.56
CA ALA A 124 -0.76 -6.65 1.43
C ALA A 124 0.71 -6.76 1.81
N ALA A 125 1.53 -5.91 1.22
CA ALA A 125 2.94 -5.72 1.58
C ALA A 125 3.28 -4.24 1.48
N ARG A 126 4.41 -3.84 2.09
CA ARG A 126 4.94 -2.48 1.95
C ARG A 126 5.80 -2.37 0.70
N ASN A 127 5.14 -2.38 -0.47
CA ASN A 127 5.84 -2.25 -1.73
C ASN A 127 6.47 -0.87 -1.88
N PHE A 128 7.67 -0.80 -2.45
CA PHE A 128 8.31 0.46 -2.77
C PHE A 128 9.04 0.39 -4.13
N SER A 129 9.16 1.55 -4.77
CA SER A 129 9.93 1.67 -6.01
C SER A 129 11.40 1.81 -5.69
N MET A 130 12.23 0.97 -6.28
CA MET A 130 13.68 1.10 -6.21
C MET A 130 14.16 1.97 -7.35
N ALA A 131 14.81 3.08 -7.00
CA ALA A 131 15.38 4.03 -7.94
C ALA A 131 16.86 4.28 -7.60
N PRO A 132 17.72 4.54 -8.61
CA PRO A 132 19.10 4.89 -8.37
C PRO A 132 19.20 6.29 -7.74
N LYS A 133 20.19 6.54 -6.93
CA LYS A 133 20.52 7.86 -6.40
C LYS A 133 21.42 8.66 -7.36
N VAL A 134 22.11 7.98 -8.27
CA VAL A 134 23.02 8.55 -9.25
C VAL A 134 22.60 8.15 -10.66
N SER A 135 22.94 8.97 -11.66
CA SER A 135 22.56 8.74 -13.06
C SER A 135 23.73 8.09 -13.83
N GLY A 136 23.42 7.26 -14.83
CA GLY A 136 24.43 6.65 -15.69
C GLY A 136 23.88 5.49 -16.50
N TYR A 137 24.71 4.89 -17.35
CA TYR A 137 24.32 3.72 -18.12
C TYR A 137 24.35 2.46 -17.24
N ILE A 138 23.33 1.61 -17.38
CA ILE A 138 23.27 0.32 -16.71
C ILE A 138 24.25 -0.65 -17.41
N THR A 139 25.21 -1.17 -16.67
CA THR A 139 26.23 -2.10 -17.18
C THR A 139 25.86 -3.56 -16.96
N ALA A 140 25.15 -3.85 -15.88
CA ALA A 140 24.68 -5.19 -15.56
C ALA A 140 23.39 -5.16 -14.75
N VAL A 141 22.53 -6.16 -14.98
CA VAL A 141 21.33 -6.44 -14.21
C VAL A 141 21.36 -7.94 -13.87
N PRO A 142 21.94 -8.33 -12.73
CA PRO A 142 22.13 -9.74 -12.40
C PRO A 142 20.85 -10.46 -11.96
N VAL A 143 19.76 -9.73 -11.75
CA VAL A 143 18.45 -10.27 -11.33
C VAL A 143 17.49 -10.35 -12.49
N THR A 144 16.55 -11.29 -12.40
CA THR A 144 15.43 -11.43 -13.34
C THR A 144 14.11 -10.97 -12.69
N ASP A 145 13.11 -10.70 -13.52
CA ASP A 145 11.78 -10.33 -13.04
C ASP A 145 11.19 -11.43 -12.16
N ASN A 146 10.53 -11.03 -11.06
CA ASN A 146 9.94 -11.91 -10.02
C ASN A 146 10.97 -12.77 -9.23
N GLN A 147 12.25 -12.53 -9.40
CA GLN A 147 13.28 -13.25 -8.65
C GLN A 147 13.27 -12.84 -7.18
N HIS A 148 13.37 -13.83 -6.29
CA HIS A 148 13.63 -13.59 -4.87
C HIS A 148 15.11 -13.25 -4.67
N VAL A 149 15.38 -12.22 -3.89
CA VAL A 149 16.71 -11.70 -3.56
C VAL A 149 16.84 -11.52 -2.05
N ALA A 150 18.03 -11.76 -1.54
CA ALA A 150 18.38 -11.51 -0.15
C ALA A 150 18.75 -10.03 0.09
N ALA A 151 18.75 -9.61 1.34
CA ALA A 151 19.27 -8.29 1.70
C ALA A 151 20.74 -8.16 1.29
N GLY A 152 21.10 -7.05 0.62
CA GLY A 152 22.44 -6.79 0.12
C GLY A 152 22.70 -7.30 -1.30
N ASP A 153 21.84 -8.14 -1.87
CA ASP A 153 21.98 -8.61 -3.25
C ASP A 153 21.92 -7.45 -4.24
N VAL A 154 22.72 -7.57 -5.30
CA VAL A 154 22.82 -6.54 -6.33
C VAL A 154 21.65 -6.68 -7.30
N ILE A 155 20.92 -5.59 -7.51
CA ILE A 155 19.81 -5.49 -8.47
C ILE A 155 20.29 -4.96 -9.80
N ALA A 156 21.13 -3.92 -9.80
CA ALA A 156 21.69 -3.33 -11.00
C ALA A 156 23.04 -2.66 -10.72
N HIS A 157 23.89 -2.61 -11.74
CA HIS A 157 25.11 -1.82 -11.75
C HIS A 157 24.99 -0.68 -12.74
N ILE A 158 25.34 0.52 -12.31
CA ILE A 158 25.54 1.70 -13.14
C ILE A 158 27.02 1.82 -13.46
N ASP A 159 27.38 2.39 -14.61
CA ASP A 159 28.77 2.63 -14.99
C ASP A 159 29.47 3.50 -13.96
N GLU A 160 30.47 2.94 -13.30
CA GLU A 160 31.19 3.58 -12.20
C GLU A 160 32.40 4.41 -12.63
N ARG A 161 32.78 4.38 -13.94
CA ARG A 161 34.02 4.98 -14.41
C ARG A 161 34.13 6.46 -14.12
N ASP A 162 33.07 7.20 -14.38
CA ASP A 162 33.05 8.65 -14.13
C ASP A 162 33.10 8.98 -12.64
N TYR A 163 32.40 8.20 -11.82
CA TYR A 163 32.41 8.34 -10.35
C TYR A 163 33.75 7.96 -9.75
N ARG A 164 34.45 6.96 -10.32
CA ARG A 164 35.79 6.57 -9.89
C ARG A 164 36.79 7.68 -10.20
N VAL A 165 36.74 8.28 -11.40
CA VAL A 165 37.58 9.42 -11.78
C VAL A 165 37.33 10.61 -10.86
N ALA A 166 36.05 10.94 -10.54
CA ALA A 166 35.70 12.01 -9.62
C ALA A 166 36.27 11.77 -8.20
N LEU A 167 36.20 10.54 -7.71
CA LEU A 167 36.81 10.15 -6.43
C LEU A 167 38.32 10.30 -6.45
N ASP A 168 39.00 9.86 -7.53
CA ASP A 168 40.44 9.97 -7.64
C ASP A 168 40.90 11.42 -7.75
N GLN A 169 40.14 12.30 -8.42
CA GLN A 169 40.38 13.74 -8.43
C GLN A 169 40.26 14.35 -7.04
N ALA A 170 39.19 14.02 -6.28
CA ALA A 170 39.00 14.49 -4.92
C ALA A 170 40.14 14.04 -3.99
N LYS A 171 40.59 12.80 -4.11
CA LYS A 171 41.72 12.28 -3.34
C LYS A 171 43.04 13.00 -3.69
N ALA A 172 43.27 13.29 -4.97
CA ALA A 172 44.46 14.01 -5.40
C ALA A 172 44.49 15.44 -4.85
N GLN A 173 43.32 16.12 -4.83
CA GLN A 173 43.19 17.44 -4.23
C GLN A 173 43.48 17.40 -2.72
N LEU A 174 42.86 16.46 -2.00
CA LEU A 174 43.10 16.25 -0.57
C LEU A 174 44.61 16.05 -0.27
N ALA A 175 45.28 15.19 -1.07
CA ALA A 175 46.72 14.94 -0.89
C ALA A 175 47.54 16.20 -1.12
N HIS A 176 47.16 17.01 -2.11
CA HIS A 176 47.83 18.30 -2.35
C HIS A 176 47.71 19.23 -1.13
N ASP A 177 46.50 19.41 -0.58
CA ASP A 177 46.25 20.35 0.53
C ASP A 177 46.77 19.80 1.85
N GLN A 178 46.84 18.48 2.02
CA GLN A 178 47.59 17.88 3.15
C GLN A 178 49.10 18.21 3.09
N ALA A 179 49.70 18.21 1.89
CA ALA A 179 51.12 18.58 1.73
C ALA A 179 51.32 20.10 2.05
N LEU A 180 50.37 20.96 1.65
CA LEU A 180 50.40 22.38 2.02
C LEU A 180 50.27 22.59 3.52
N LEU A 181 49.42 21.84 4.19
CA LEU A 181 49.24 21.89 5.64
C LEU A 181 50.55 21.46 6.34
N GLU A 182 51.20 20.41 5.91
CA GLU A 182 52.47 19.95 6.49
C GLU A 182 53.56 21.02 6.30
N GLN A 183 53.63 21.66 5.13
CA GLN A 183 54.49 22.80 4.90
C GLN A 183 54.23 23.97 5.85
N ALA A 184 52.92 24.33 6.02
CA ALA A 184 52.49 25.39 6.90
C ALA A 184 52.89 25.10 8.39
N LYS A 185 52.65 23.84 8.83
CA LYS A 185 53.05 23.38 10.18
C LYS A 185 54.56 23.44 10.39
N THR A 186 55.32 23.02 9.40
CA THR A 186 56.81 23.12 9.46
C THR A 186 57.25 24.58 9.56
N ASN A 187 56.68 25.45 8.76
CA ASN A 187 56.98 26.89 8.84
C ASN A 187 56.62 27.48 10.18
N LEU A 188 55.42 27.18 10.70
CA LEU A 188 55.00 27.64 12.05
C LEU A 188 56.03 27.23 13.12
N GLY A 189 56.48 25.97 13.09
CA GLY A 189 57.51 25.51 14.03
C GLY A 189 58.83 26.31 13.93
N ARG A 190 59.27 26.67 12.69
CA ARG A 190 60.45 27.53 12.49
C ARG A 190 60.23 28.94 13.04
N TYR A 191 59.06 29.58 12.78
CA TYR A 191 58.74 30.89 13.26
C TYR A 191 58.62 30.95 14.80
N GLN A 192 58.02 29.94 15.43
CA GLN A 192 57.92 29.83 16.88
C GLN A 192 59.33 29.70 17.51
N TYR A 193 60.23 28.94 16.90
CA TYR A 193 61.62 28.87 17.38
C TYR A 193 62.35 30.21 17.28
N LEU A 194 62.15 30.97 16.19
CA LEU A 194 62.75 32.31 16.00
C LEU A 194 62.17 33.35 16.99
N VAL A 195 60.88 33.30 17.30
CA VAL A 195 60.26 34.15 18.34
C VAL A 195 60.90 33.86 19.71
N GLN A 196 61.06 32.61 20.10
CA GLN A 196 61.67 32.23 21.37
C GLN A 196 63.10 32.81 21.55
N ARG A 197 63.80 33.07 20.43
CA ARG A 197 65.12 33.73 20.42
C ARG A 197 65.05 35.20 20.18
N ASN A 198 63.89 35.83 20.25
CA ASN A 198 63.71 37.24 19.95
C ASN A 198 64.27 37.71 18.60
N ALA A 199 64.31 36.76 17.59
CA ALA A 199 64.81 37.07 16.28
C ALA A 199 63.80 37.66 15.33
N ILE A 200 62.46 37.47 15.63
CA ILE A 200 61.33 38.00 14.87
C ILE A 200 60.20 38.47 15.79
N ALA A 201 59.28 39.25 15.22
CA ALA A 201 58.11 39.71 15.94
C ALA A 201 57.08 38.58 16.17
N GLN A 202 56.40 38.59 17.31
CA GLN A 202 55.34 37.65 17.67
C GLN A 202 54.25 37.58 16.59
N GLN A 203 53.88 38.70 16.00
CA GLN A 203 52.87 38.81 14.94
C GLN A 203 53.13 37.84 13.78
N GLN A 204 54.40 37.65 13.35
CA GLN A 204 54.74 36.76 12.26
C GLN A 204 54.46 35.28 12.59
N ALA A 205 54.63 34.88 13.84
CA ALA A 205 54.29 33.53 14.28
C ALA A 205 52.74 33.34 14.39
N ASP A 206 52.05 34.39 14.80
CA ASP A 206 50.57 34.38 14.87
C ASP A 206 49.96 34.28 13.44
N ASP A 207 50.51 35.03 12.47
CA ASP A 207 50.09 34.92 11.06
C ASP A 207 50.27 33.48 10.52
N GLN A 208 51.38 32.83 10.86
CA GLN A 208 51.64 31.43 10.48
C GLN A 208 50.65 30.47 11.19
N ARG A 209 50.24 30.75 12.43
CA ARG A 209 49.25 29.97 13.15
C ARG A 209 47.89 30.09 12.48
N TYR A 210 47.48 31.27 12.05
CA TYR A 210 46.25 31.49 11.29
C TYR A 210 46.30 30.75 9.94
N LEU A 211 47.43 30.76 9.24
CA LEU A 211 47.61 30.03 7.99
C LEU A 211 47.46 28.52 8.20
N VAL A 212 48.01 27.94 9.26
CA VAL A 212 47.82 26.52 9.59
C VAL A 212 46.36 26.24 9.85
N SER A 213 45.66 27.06 10.65
CA SER A 213 44.23 26.87 10.94
C SER A 213 43.37 26.95 9.65
N GLN A 214 43.68 27.90 8.77
CA GLN A 214 43.02 28.03 7.47
C GLN A 214 43.25 26.79 6.61
N THR A 215 44.48 26.31 6.49
CA THR A 215 44.80 25.11 5.69
C THR A 215 44.22 23.86 6.30
N GLU A 216 44.15 23.73 7.62
CA GLU A 216 43.44 22.63 8.31
C GLU A 216 41.96 22.61 7.95
N SER A 217 41.32 23.77 7.89
CA SER A 217 39.92 23.90 7.46
C SER A 217 39.73 23.49 6.00
N THR A 218 40.72 23.81 5.12
CA THR A 218 40.68 23.38 3.69
C THR A 218 40.82 21.88 3.57
N VAL A 219 41.74 21.25 4.28
CA VAL A 219 41.91 19.80 4.32
C VAL A 219 40.63 19.11 4.80
N ALA A 220 39.96 19.65 5.83
CA ALA A 220 38.70 19.12 6.32
C ALA A 220 37.58 19.20 5.24
N LEU A 221 37.53 20.31 4.49
CA LEU A 221 36.61 20.48 3.37
C LEU A 221 36.88 19.45 2.26
N ASP A 222 38.14 19.21 1.91
CA ASP A 222 38.49 18.28 0.85
C ASP A 222 38.29 16.82 1.28
N GLN A 223 38.48 16.51 2.56
CA GLN A 223 38.07 15.21 3.10
C GLN A 223 36.58 14.97 2.90
N ALA A 224 35.72 15.97 3.20
CA ALA A 224 34.29 15.86 2.97
C ALA A 224 33.94 15.67 1.48
N LYS A 225 34.71 16.26 0.54
CA LYS A 225 34.53 16.02 -0.90
C LYS A 225 34.90 14.59 -1.29
N VAL A 226 35.97 14.03 -0.71
CA VAL A 226 36.34 12.62 -0.92
C VAL A 226 35.23 11.70 -0.43
N ASP A 227 34.69 11.97 0.78
CA ASP A 227 33.61 11.18 1.35
C ASP A 227 32.34 11.24 0.48
N ALA A 228 32.00 12.42 -0.05
CA ALA A 228 30.88 12.60 -0.98
C ALA A 228 31.08 11.80 -2.30
N ALA A 229 32.25 11.93 -2.92
CA ALA A 229 32.55 11.18 -4.15
C ALA A 229 32.58 9.66 -3.92
N GLN A 230 33.03 9.20 -2.77
CA GLN A 230 33.00 7.80 -2.38
C GLN A 230 31.57 7.30 -2.16
N LEU A 231 30.70 8.12 -1.59
CA LEU A 231 29.29 7.81 -1.43
C LEU A 231 28.60 7.71 -2.78
N ASP A 232 28.85 8.64 -3.72
CA ASP A 232 28.29 8.60 -5.06
C ASP A 232 28.76 7.34 -5.83
N LEU A 233 30.03 6.97 -5.71
CA LEU A 233 30.54 5.72 -6.26
C LEU A 233 29.83 4.50 -5.65
N SER A 234 29.56 4.50 -4.36
CA SER A 234 28.82 3.42 -3.72
C SER A 234 27.39 3.27 -4.25
N HIS A 235 26.76 4.39 -4.63
CA HIS A 235 25.41 4.44 -5.18
C HIS A 235 25.31 3.93 -6.63
N THR A 236 26.43 3.70 -7.33
CA THR A 236 26.43 3.06 -8.66
C THR A 236 26.01 1.59 -8.59
N THR A 237 26.13 0.96 -7.43
CA THR A 237 25.66 -0.40 -7.19
C THR A 237 24.36 -0.36 -6.41
N ILE A 238 23.25 -0.71 -7.06
CA ILE A 238 21.92 -0.74 -6.47
C ILE A 238 21.71 -2.10 -5.82
N ARG A 239 21.44 -2.10 -4.51
CA ARG A 239 21.27 -3.30 -3.70
C ARG A 239 19.89 -3.35 -3.05
N ALA A 240 19.38 -4.56 -2.84
CA ALA A 240 18.20 -4.80 -2.04
C ALA A 240 18.48 -4.42 -0.58
N ALA A 241 17.62 -3.57 0.00
CA ALA A 241 17.73 -3.16 1.41
C ALA A 241 17.28 -4.25 2.38
N GLU A 242 16.37 -5.11 1.96
CA GLU A 242 15.73 -6.17 2.73
C GLU A 242 15.46 -7.38 1.82
N PRO A 243 15.19 -8.58 2.36
CA PRO A 243 14.84 -9.74 1.55
C PRO A 243 13.47 -9.56 0.93
N GLY A 244 13.31 -10.03 -0.33
CA GLY A 244 12.05 -9.87 -1.06
C GLY A 244 12.16 -10.23 -2.53
N ARG A 245 11.26 -9.70 -3.35
CA ARG A 245 11.21 -9.94 -4.79
C ARG A 245 11.28 -8.65 -5.59
N ALA A 246 12.10 -8.67 -6.64
CA ALA A 246 12.11 -7.60 -7.65
C ALA A 246 11.01 -7.88 -8.68
N VAL A 247 10.02 -7.00 -8.77
CA VAL A 247 8.84 -7.16 -9.64
C VAL A 247 8.76 -5.99 -10.61
N SER A 248 8.26 -6.24 -11.82
CA SER A 248 8.17 -5.21 -12.87
C SER A 248 9.53 -4.56 -13.16
N LEU A 249 10.54 -5.41 -13.38
CA LEU A 249 11.90 -4.96 -13.67
C LEU A 249 11.95 -4.25 -15.01
N THR A 250 12.16 -2.94 -15.00
CA THR A 250 12.30 -2.10 -16.21
C THR A 250 13.75 -1.84 -16.57
N ALA A 251 14.69 -2.14 -15.67
CA ALA A 251 16.10 -1.96 -15.89
C ALA A 251 16.63 -2.90 -16.99
N ALA A 252 17.33 -2.36 -17.99
CA ALA A 252 17.97 -3.11 -19.05
C ALA A 252 19.43 -2.68 -19.22
N VAL A 253 20.30 -3.63 -19.55
CA VAL A 253 21.70 -3.34 -19.85
C VAL A 253 21.79 -2.40 -21.07
N GLY A 254 22.59 -1.35 -20.95
CA GLY A 254 22.72 -0.30 -21.96
C GLY A 254 21.69 0.83 -21.87
N GLN A 255 20.70 0.72 -21.00
CA GLN A 255 19.74 1.80 -20.71
C GLN A 255 20.40 2.88 -19.84
N PHE A 256 20.07 4.15 -20.10
CA PHE A 256 20.45 5.24 -19.21
C PHE A 256 19.46 5.32 -18.03
N ALA A 257 19.95 5.11 -16.83
CA ALA A 257 19.18 5.30 -15.60
C ALA A 257 19.36 6.71 -15.09
N GLN A 258 18.23 7.40 -14.87
CA GLN A 258 18.23 8.73 -14.27
C GLN A 258 17.96 8.60 -12.76
N ALA A 259 18.65 9.39 -11.95
CA ALA A 259 18.42 9.43 -10.51
C ALA A 259 16.95 9.70 -10.18
N GLY A 260 16.38 8.91 -9.26
CA GLY A 260 14.97 8.99 -8.87
C GLY A 260 13.98 8.27 -9.77
N THR A 261 14.39 7.75 -10.95
CA THR A 261 13.49 6.98 -11.82
C THR A 261 13.45 5.52 -11.39
N ALA A 262 12.24 4.98 -11.18
CA ALA A 262 12.06 3.60 -10.74
C ALA A 262 12.63 2.60 -11.75
N LEU A 263 13.45 1.67 -11.29
CA LEU A 263 14.00 0.55 -12.06
C LEU A 263 13.23 -0.76 -11.82
N THR A 264 12.64 -0.91 -10.66
CA THR A 264 11.82 -2.07 -10.28
C THR A 264 10.91 -1.69 -9.12
N ILE A 265 9.81 -2.42 -8.96
CA ILE A 265 9.01 -2.41 -7.74
C ILE A 265 9.54 -3.53 -6.85
N PHE A 266 9.87 -3.22 -5.62
CA PHE A 266 10.33 -4.18 -4.64
C PHE A 266 9.19 -4.59 -3.71
N VAL A 267 9.00 -5.89 -3.55
CA VAL A 267 8.01 -6.50 -2.66
C VAL A 267 8.76 -7.24 -1.56
N PRO A 268 8.79 -6.71 -0.34
CA PRO A 268 9.40 -7.39 0.79
C PRO A 268 8.72 -8.71 1.14
N ASP A 269 9.45 -9.61 1.80
CA ASP A 269 8.90 -10.87 2.30
C ASP A 269 7.94 -10.66 3.48
N GLU A 270 7.99 -9.49 4.14
CA GLU A 270 7.02 -9.13 5.18
C GLU A 270 5.67 -8.82 4.55
N ILE A 271 4.79 -9.82 4.57
CA ILE A 271 3.42 -9.73 4.07
C ILE A 271 2.41 -9.88 5.21
N TRP A 272 1.25 -9.29 5.04
CA TRP A 272 0.11 -9.45 5.95
C TRP A 272 -1.19 -9.51 5.16
N VAL A 273 -2.29 -9.87 5.81
CA VAL A 273 -3.62 -9.81 5.22
C VAL A 273 -4.33 -8.56 5.74
N THR A 274 -4.84 -7.75 4.83
CA THR A 274 -5.78 -6.67 5.14
C THR A 274 -7.19 -7.18 4.90
N ALA A 275 -7.95 -7.35 5.97
CA ALA A 275 -9.29 -7.90 5.95
C ALA A 275 -10.32 -6.83 6.34
N ASN A 276 -11.26 -6.55 5.46
CA ASN A 276 -12.28 -5.54 5.66
C ASN A 276 -13.53 -6.19 6.28
N PHE A 277 -13.63 -6.17 7.61
CA PHE A 277 -14.79 -6.67 8.34
C PHE A 277 -15.90 -5.62 8.41
N LYS A 278 -17.15 -6.05 8.44
CA LYS A 278 -18.27 -5.16 8.74
C LYS A 278 -18.13 -4.63 10.16
N GLU A 279 -18.49 -3.35 10.39
CA GLU A 279 -18.46 -2.74 11.72
C GLU A 279 -19.22 -3.58 12.77
N THR A 280 -20.29 -4.24 12.36
CA THR A 280 -21.11 -5.12 13.22
C THR A 280 -20.41 -6.41 13.65
N GLN A 281 -19.28 -6.78 13.02
CA GLN A 281 -18.49 -7.98 13.34
C GLN A 281 -17.34 -7.72 14.33
N LEU A 282 -17.08 -6.45 14.66
CA LEU A 282 -15.89 -6.05 15.42
C LEU A 282 -16.06 -6.09 16.93
N ASP A 283 -17.28 -6.20 17.44
CA ASP A 283 -17.58 -6.10 18.90
C ASP A 283 -16.70 -7.02 19.75
N ALA A 284 -16.53 -8.28 19.35
CA ALA A 284 -15.72 -9.26 20.03
C ALA A 284 -14.32 -9.46 19.45
N MET A 285 -13.92 -8.70 18.40
CA MET A 285 -12.63 -8.87 17.74
C MET A 285 -11.53 -8.14 18.51
N ARG A 286 -10.45 -8.85 18.81
CA ARG A 286 -9.32 -8.33 19.61
C ARG A 286 -7.99 -8.76 19.01
N PRO A 287 -6.93 -7.95 19.15
CA PRO A 287 -5.57 -8.37 18.81
C PRO A 287 -5.19 -9.67 19.52
N GLY A 288 -4.43 -10.53 18.84
CA GLY A 288 -3.98 -11.83 19.31
C GLY A 288 -4.95 -13.00 19.04
N GLN A 289 -6.16 -12.73 18.55
CA GLN A 289 -7.09 -13.82 18.21
C GLN A 289 -6.60 -14.63 17.01
N PRO A 290 -6.72 -15.99 17.07
CA PRO A 290 -6.26 -16.85 16.00
C PRO A 290 -7.18 -16.71 14.75
N VAL A 291 -6.54 -16.77 13.58
CA VAL A 291 -7.19 -16.66 12.29
C VAL A 291 -6.78 -17.83 11.40
N THR A 292 -7.75 -18.38 10.69
CA THR A 292 -7.50 -19.32 9.60
C THR A 292 -7.66 -18.55 8.28
N LEU A 293 -6.64 -18.60 7.42
CA LEU A 293 -6.58 -17.93 6.14
C LEU A 293 -6.74 -18.97 5.02
N ALA A 294 -7.80 -18.87 4.24
CA ALA A 294 -7.98 -19.61 3.00
C ALA A 294 -7.63 -18.68 1.84
N ILE A 295 -6.57 -19.00 1.10
CA ILE A 295 -6.11 -18.19 -0.04
C ILE A 295 -6.70 -18.78 -1.32
N ASP A 296 -7.37 -17.96 -2.13
CA ASP A 296 -8.08 -18.43 -3.33
C ASP A 296 -7.15 -19.12 -4.35
N ALA A 297 -5.91 -18.67 -4.43
CA ALA A 297 -4.90 -19.28 -5.29
C ALA A 297 -4.45 -20.69 -4.82
N TYR A 298 -4.69 -21.03 -3.55
CA TYR A 298 -4.24 -22.30 -2.93
C TYR A 298 -5.35 -22.88 -2.04
N PRO A 299 -6.47 -23.35 -2.64
CA PRO A 299 -7.69 -23.70 -1.91
C PRO A 299 -7.53 -24.89 -0.95
N ASP A 300 -6.58 -25.78 -1.21
CA ASP A 300 -6.33 -26.97 -0.38
C ASP A 300 -5.45 -26.66 0.87
N ARG A 301 -5.06 -25.39 1.07
CA ARG A 301 -4.15 -24.99 2.15
C ARG A 301 -4.79 -23.94 3.06
N ASN A 302 -4.93 -24.30 4.31
CA ASN A 302 -5.29 -23.36 5.37
C ASN A 302 -4.02 -22.88 6.06
N ILE A 303 -3.81 -21.57 6.08
CA ILE A 303 -2.64 -20.94 6.69
C ILE A 303 -3.08 -20.31 8.01
N GLY A 304 -2.30 -20.51 9.06
CA GLY A 304 -2.53 -19.89 10.37
C GLY A 304 -2.05 -18.45 10.40
N GLY A 305 -2.76 -17.64 11.16
CA GLY A 305 -2.39 -16.26 11.45
C GLY A 305 -3.09 -15.76 12.71
N HIS A 306 -2.82 -14.53 13.06
CA HIS A 306 -3.49 -13.87 14.19
C HIS A 306 -3.84 -12.42 13.85
N VAL A 307 -4.86 -11.89 14.53
CA VAL A 307 -5.23 -10.47 14.44
C VAL A 307 -4.11 -9.65 15.07
N ALA A 308 -3.45 -8.81 14.28
CA ALA A 308 -2.41 -7.90 14.78
C ALA A 308 -3.02 -6.59 15.31
N SER A 309 -3.93 -5.99 14.54
CA SER A 309 -4.58 -4.74 14.92
C SER A 309 -5.90 -4.55 14.18
N VAL A 310 -6.79 -3.78 14.80
CA VAL A 310 -8.04 -3.29 14.19
C VAL A 310 -7.87 -1.79 13.97
N GLN A 311 -8.15 -1.30 12.75
CA GLN A 311 -8.06 0.12 12.45
C GLN A 311 -9.15 0.91 13.21
N PRO A 312 -8.83 2.06 13.82
CA PRO A 312 -9.82 2.85 14.57
C PRO A 312 -10.69 3.71 13.62
N GLY A 313 -11.48 3.07 12.77
CA GLY A 313 -12.37 3.74 11.82
C GLY A 313 -12.52 3.01 10.50
N SER A 314 -13.49 3.44 9.69
CA SER A 314 -13.76 2.84 8.38
C SER A 314 -12.65 3.15 7.38
N GLY A 315 -12.43 2.27 6.42
CA GLY A 315 -11.45 2.47 5.35
C GLY A 315 -11.71 3.75 4.53
N THR A 316 -12.97 4.14 4.38
CA THR A 316 -13.36 5.36 3.67
C THR A 316 -12.99 6.65 4.40
N ALA A 317 -12.93 6.62 5.74
CA ALA A 317 -12.57 7.79 6.55
C ALA A 317 -11.10 8.21 6.40
N PHE A 318 -10.23 7.27 6.02
CA PHE A 318 -8.80 7.48 5.82
C PHE A 318 -8.38 7.45 4.34
N SER A 319 -9.36 7.44 3.42
CA SER A 319 -9.08 7.57 2.00
C SER A 319 -8.65 8.99 1.65
N LEU A 320 -7.67 9.13 0.74
CA LEU A 320 -7.25 10.44 0.21
C LEU A 320 -8.40 11.19 -0.50
N LEU A 321 -9.38 10.45 -1.02
CA LEU A 321 -10.59 10.99 -1.65
C LEU A 321 -11.81 10.37 -0.96
N PRO A 322 -12.27 10.94 0.17
CA PRO A 322 -13.47 10.44 0.85
C PRO A 322 -14.68 10.55 -0.07
N ALA A 323 -15.50 9.50 -0.13
CA ALA A 323 -16.74 9.54 -0.87
C ALA A 323 -17.68 10.60 -0.25
N GLN A 324 -17.97 11.68 -1.00
CA GLN A 324 -18.94 12.69 -0.59
C GLN A 324 -20.32 12.34 -1.16
N ASN A 325 -21.31 12.21 -0.28
CA ASN A 325 -22.70 12.06 -0.69
C ASN A 325 -23.23 13.42 -1.19
N ALA A 326 -23.18 13.66 -2.50
CA ALA A 326 -23.57 14.92 -3.13
C ALA A 326 -25.08 15.20 -3.08
N THR A 327 -25.93 14.24 -2.67
CA THR A 327 -27.39 14.31 -2.76
C THR A 327 -28.09 14.75 -1.48
N GLY A 328 -27.38 15.06 -0.39
CA GLY A 328 -27.96 15.54 0.88
C GLY A 328 -28.79 14.51 1.67
N ASN A 329 -29.06 13.33 1.13
CA ASN A 329 -29.76 12.26 1.82
C ASN A 329 -28.75 11.33 2.50
N TYR A 330 -28.72 11.33 3.83
CA TYR A 330 -27.91 10.40 4.62
C TYR A 330 -28.58 9.04 4.69
N VAL A 331 -27.98 8.03 4.04
CA VAL A 331 -28.39 6.63 4.19
C VAL A 331 -27.35 5.94 5.09
N LYS A 332 -27.81 5.41 6.23
CA LYS A 332 -26.95 4.62 7.12
C LYS A 332 -26.63 3.29 6.46
N ILE A 333 -25.38 3.13 5.99
CA ILE A 333 -24.85 1.88 5.47
C ILE A 333 -23.82 1.32 6.47
N VAL A 334 -23.73 -0.01 6.55
CA VAL A 334 -22.71 -0.67 7.38
C VAL A 334 -21.34 -0.41 6.75
N GLN A 335 -20.45 0.21 7.52
CA GLN A 335 -19.09 0.51 7.08
C GLN A 335 -18.20 -0.73 7.22
N ARG A 336 -17.12 -0.79 6.40
CA ARG A 336 -16.08 -1.79 6.54
C ARG A 336 -14.87 -1.19 7.23
N VAL A 337 -14.31 -1.94 8.15
CA VAL A 337 -13.14 -1.56 8.95
C VAL A 337 -12.00 -2.51 8.64
N PRO A 338 -10.84 -2.01 8.20
CA PRO A 338 -9.67 -2.83 7.94
C PRO A 338 -9.10 -3.43 9.24
N VAL A 339 -8.83 -4.70 9.19
CA VAL A 339 -8.15 -5.47 10.25
C VAL A 339 -6.86 -6.02 9.67
N LYS A 340 -5.73 -5.74 10.31
CA LYS A 340 -4.44 -6.31 9.95
C LYS A 340 -4.29 -7.67 10.59
N ILE A 341 -4.02 -8.69 9.78
CA ILE A 341 -3.78 -10.08 10.22
C ILE A 341 -2.38 -10.46 9.78
N VAL A 342 -1.56 -10.90 10.72
CA VAL A 342 -0.20 -11.40 10.43
C VAL A 342 -0.27 -12.89 10.17
N ILE A 343 0.49 -13.34 9.18
CA ILE A 343 0.64 -14.75 8.82
C ILE A 343 1.73 -15.34 9.70
N ASP A 344 1.40 -16.35 10.53
CA ASP A 344 2.36 -16.90 11.51
C ASP A 344 3.48 -17.70 10.83
N THR A 345 3.14 -18.50 9.84
CA THR A 345 4.11 -19.33 9.12
C THR A 345 3.75 -19.35 7.64
N PRO A 346 4.33 -18.43 6.84
CA PRO A 346 4.15 -18.49 5.41
C PRO A 346 4.74 -19.81 4.87
N PRO A 347 3.99 -20.60 4.08
CA PRO A 347 4.54 -21.82 3.51
C PRO A 347 5.63 -21.48 2.48
N ALA A 348 6.78 -22.13 2.62
CA ALA A 348 7.97 -21.85 1.79
C ALA A 348 7.78 -22.26 0.31
N ASP A 349 6.83 -23.14 0.04
CA ASP A 349 6.56 -23.72 -1.29
C ASP A 349 5.51 -22.97 -2.10
N VAL A 350 4.94 -21.89 -1.57
CA VAL A 350 3.95 -21.04 -2.25
C VAL A 350 4.42 -19.60 -2.33
N ALA A 351 4.31 -19.02 -3.51
CA ALA A 351 4.60 -17.61 -3.72
C ALA A 351 3.38 -16.78 -3.32
N LEU A 352 3.38 -16.27 -2.09
CA LEU A 352 2.39 -15.31 -1.64
C LEU A 352 2.81 -13.91 -2.05
N GLY A 353 1.86 -13.11 -2.54
CA GLY A 353 2.14 -11.75 -3.01
C GLY A 353 0.96 -10.80 -2.79
N PRO A 354 1.23 -9.49 -2.78
CA PRO A 354 0.19 -8.48 -2.59
C PRO A 354 -0.87 -8.54 -3.70
N GLY A 355 -2.13 -8.30 -3.31
CA GLY A 355 -3.28 -8.35 -4.22
C GLY A 355 -3.94 -9.72 -4.34
N MET A 356 -3.38 -10.80 -3.79
CA MET A 356 -4.05 -12.10 -3.76
C MET A 356 -5.24 -12.06 -2.82
N SER A 357 -6.39 -12.61 -3.26
CA SER A 357 -7.61 -12.72 -2.47
C SER A 357 -7.50 -13.78 -1.39
N VAL A 358 -8.04 -13.48 -0.22
CA VAL A 358 -8.00 -14.34 0.96
C VAL A 358 -9.34 -14.30 1.67
N VAL A 359 -9.78 -15.43 2.21
CA VAL A 359 -10.93 -15.49 3.11
C VAL A 359 -10.44 -15.78 4.54
N PRO A 360 -10.26 -14.75 5.38
CA PRO A 360 -9.90 -14.92 6.77
C PRO A 360 -11.12 -15.32 7.61
N THR A 361 -10.93 -16.30 8.48
CA THR A 361 -11.90 -16.72 9.49
C THR A 361 -11.27 -16.53 10.86
N VAL A 362 -11.74 -15.50 11.58
CA VAL A 362 -11.25 -15.14 12.93
C VAL A 362 -12.07 -15.89 13.98
N ARG A 363 -11.40 -16.54 14.93
CA ARG A 363 -12.04 -17.12 16.11
C ARG A 363 -12.15 -16.05 17.19
N ILE A 364 -13.35 -15.50 17.39
CA ILE A 364 -13.60 -14.39 18.34
C ILE A 364 -13.81 -14.85 19.78
N ASP A 365 -14.20 -16.13 20.01
CA ASP A 365 -14.35 -16.70 21.36
C ASP A 365 -13.31 -17.80 21.57
N PRO A 366 -12.36 -17.62 22.52
CA PRO A 366 -11.32 -18.61 22.81
C PRO A 366 -11.85 -19.86 23.51
N ASN A 367 -13.05 -19.79 24.14
CA ASN A 367 -13.61 -20.94 24.84
C ASN A 367 -14.02 -22.03 23.85
N PRO A 368 -13.80 -23.31 24.17
CA PRO A 368 -14.26 -24.38 23.30
C PRO A 368 -15.81 -24.43 23.25
N SER A 369 -16.36 -24.60 22.04
CA SER A 369 -17.80 -24.80 21.83
C SER A 369 -18.29 -26.08 22.50
N LEU A 370 -19.61 -26.19 22.69
CA LEU A 370 -20.18 -27.45 23.20
C LEU A 370 -19.88 -28.62 22.26
N TYR A 371 -19.85 -28.36 20.95
CA TYR A 371 -19.46 -29.36 19.95
C TYR A 371 -17.99 -29.80 20.13
N GLU A 372 -17.06 -28.87 20.29
CA GLU A 372 -15.64 -29.16 20.51
C GLU A 372 -15.41 -29.93 21.79
N ARG A 373 -16.14 -29.59 22.88
CA ARG A 373 -16.09 -30.32 24.16
C ARG A 373 -16.61 -31.75 24.03
N LEU A 374 -17.73 -31.95 23.32
CA LEU A 374 -18.28 -33.29 23.07
C LEU A 374 -17.32 -34.12 22.21
N ARG A 375 -16.72 -33.54 21.17
CA ARG A 375 -15.74 -34.22 20.29
C ARG A 375 -14.45 -34.59 21.04
N ALA A 376 -14.03 -33.78 22.01
CA ALA A 376 -12.84 -34.06 22.80
C ALA A 376 -13.09 -35.18 23.86
N TRP A 377 -14.36 -35.46 24.18
CA TRP A 377 -14.75 -36.48 25.16
C TRP A 377 -15.06 -37.84 24.50
N LEU A 378 -15.35 -37.88 23.21
CA LEU A 378 -15.51 -39.08 22.39
C LEU A 378 -14.16 -39.57 21.83
#